data_f8039c2de42923fbbdfd7eaa480b85b8
#
_entry.id   f8039c2de42923fbbdfd7eaa480b85b8
#
_cell.length_a   1.000
_cell.length_b   1.000
_cell.length_c   1.000
_cell.angle_alpha   90.00
_cell.angle_beta   90.00
_cell.angle_gamma   90.00
#
_symmetry.space_group_name_H-M   'P 1'
#
loop_
_entity.id
_entity.type
_entity.pdbx_description
1 polymer ?
#
loop_
_entity_poly.entity_id
_entity_poly.type
_entity_poly.pdbx_seq_one_letter_code
_entity_poly.pdbx_strand_id
1 'polypeptide(L)'
;MKKILVPVDLSGATVRVCNAAADLAKALGGRLVILHVVPPPPMVMSEYYAFDAGQVIGLTREGRKLAAHKMAALGRWFNKLCPSTKVVVHEGDPVSVILRTTAALRPDYLVIGSHGHTAAYDLIIGSTTHGVIRKAPCPVLLVPINLPARKSR
;
A
#
# COMPACT_ATOMS: atom_id res chain seq x y z
N MET A 1 11.74 -4.21 -19.10
CA MET A 1 11.59 -4.82 -17.75
C MET A 1 10.23 -4.44 -17.19
N LYS A 2 9.43 -5.43 -16.84
CA LYS A 2 8.07 -5.23 -16.33
C LYS A 2 8.09 -4.46 -14.98
N LYS A 3 7.10 -3.62 -14.75
CA LYS A 3 6.94 -2.84 -13.50
C LYS A 3 5.72 -3.34 -12.73
N ILE A 4 5.91 -3.72 -11.49
CA ILE A 4 4.84 -4.14 -10.59
C ILE A 4 4.70 -3.08 -9.50
N LEU A 5 3.54 -2.42 -9.42
CA LEU A 5 3.23 -1.47 -8.35
C LEU A 5 2.45 -2.19 -7.26
N VAL A 6 2.85 -2.02 -6.01
CA VAL A 6 2.18 -2.60 -4.86
C VAL A 6 1.94 -1.53 -3.79
N PRO A 7 0.73 -0.96 -3.71
CA PRO A 7 0.34 -0.12 -2.61
C PRO A 7 0.13 -0.94 -1.34
N VAL A 8 0.65 -0.43 -0.22
CA VAL A 8 0.58 -1.04 1.10
C VAL A 8 0.17 -0.02 2.16
N ASP A 9 -0.55 -0.49 3.18
CA ASP A 9 -1.01 0.33 4.30
C ASP A 9 -0.19 0.11 5.59
N LEU A 10 0.89 -0.67 5.52
CA LEU A 10 1.75 -1.06 6.64
C LEU A 10 1.02 -1.87 7.72
N SER A 11 -0.11 -2.51 7.39
CA SER A 11 -0.81 -3.48 8.24
C SER A 11 -0.07 -4.83 8.29
N GLY A 12 -0.58 -5.77 9.08
CA GLY A 12 -0.08 -7.14 9.12
C GLY A 12 -0.14 -7.89 7.78
N ALA A 13 -0.96 -7.43 6.85
CA ALA A 13 -1.09 -7.99 5.50
C ALA A 13 0.01 -7.56 4.53
N THR A 14 0.75 -6.51 4.84
CA THR A 14 1.75 -5.87 3.96
C THR A 14 2.75 -6.88 3.40
N VAL A 15 3.34 -7.70 4.25
CA VAL A 15 4.36 -8.68 3.82
C VAL A 15 3.77 -9.70 2.85
N ARG A 16 2.55 -10.17 3.09
CA ARG A 16 1.86 -11.12 2.21
C ARG A 16 1.61 -10.54 0.82
N VAL A 17 1.11 -9.32 0.76
CA VAL A 17 0.84 -8.62 -0.51
C VAL A 17 2.14 -8.36 -1.26
N CYS A 18 3.18 -7.91 -0.57
CA CYS A 18 4.49 -7.69 -1.17
C CYS A 18 5.15 -9.00 -1.66
N ASN A 19 4.99 -10.12 -0.96
CA ASN A 19 5.49 -11.43 -1.42
C ASN A 19 4.82 -11.84 -2.74
N ALA A 20 3.49 -11.75 -2.83
CA ALA A 20 2.78 -12.05 -4.08
C ALA A 20 3.26 -11.15 -5.24
N ALA A 21 3.47 -9.86 -4.97
CA ALA A 21 4.01 -8.93 -5.96
C ALA A 21 5.46 -9.23 -6.35
N ALA A 22 6.30 -9.64 -5.40
CA ALA A 22 7.69 -10.02 -5.67
C ALA A 22 7.77 -11.31 -6.49
N ASP A 23 6.92 -12.29 -6.21
CA ASP A 23 6.83 -13.54 -6.98
C ASP A 23 6.40 -13.26 -8.42
N LEU A 24 5.40 -12.39 -8.61
CA LEU A 24 5.00 -11.93 -9.93
C LEU A 24 6.12 -11.19 -10.65
N ALA A 25 6.82 -10.28 -9.96
CA ALA A 25 7.95 -9.55 -10.53
C ALA A 25 9.08 -10.49 -10.97
N LYS A 26 9.43 -11.48 -10.15
CA LYS A 26 10.43 -12.51 -10.51
C LYS A 26 10.01 -13.31 -11.74
N ALA A 27 8.76 -13.82 -11.76
CA ALA A 27 8.23 -14.60 -12.86
C ALA A 27 8.25 -13.85 -14.21
N LEU A 28 8.11 -12.53 -14.18
CA LEU A 28 8.07 -11.67 -15.36
C LEU A 28 9.41 -10.98 -15.69
N GLY A 29 10.48 -11.27 -14.96
CA GLY A 29 11.75 -10.54 -15.09
C GLY A 29 11.60 -9.05 -14.83
N GLY A 30 10.73 -8.69 -13.90
CA GLY A 30 10.30 -7.33 -13.60
C GLY A 30 10.98 -6.72 -12.38
N ARG A 31 10.55 -5.50 -12.04
CA ARG A 31 10.93 -4.77 -10.83
C ARG A 31 9.72 -4.45 -9.97
N LEU A 32 9.95 -4.37 -8.67
CA LEU A 32 8.92 -4.06 -7.68
C LEU A 32 8.97 -2.58 -7.31
N VAL A 33 7.82 -1.94 -7.22
CA VAL A 33 7.66 -0.59 -6.65
C VAL A 33 6.65 -0.67 -5.52
N ILE A 34 7.09 -0.50 -4.28
CA ILE A 34 6.24 -0.52 -3.09
C ILE A 34 5.84 0.92 -2.79
N LEU A 35 4.54 1.19 -2.77
CA LEU A 35 3.98 2.50 -2.48
C LEU A 35 3.26 2.48 -1.13
N HIS A 36 3.57 3.43 -0.27
CA HIS A 36 2.76 3.74 0.90
C HIS A 36 2.19 5.15 0.78
N VAL A 37 0.92 5.30 1.14
CA VAL A 37 0.24 6.61 1.19
C VAL A 37 -0.07 6.93 2.64
N VAL A 38 0.48 8.03 3.13
CA VAL A 38 0.15 8.58 4.44
C VAL A 38 -1.12 9.41 4.28
N PRO A 39 -2.24 8.97 4.86
CA PRO A 39 -3.48 9.74 4.77
C PRO A 39 -3.37 11.05 5.54
N PRO A 40 -4.10 12.09 5.14
CA PRO A 40 -4.21 13.30 5.95
C PRO A 40 -4.84 12.95 7.31
N PRO A 41 -4.48 13.68 8.37
CA PRO A 41 -5.13 13.49 9.66
C PRO A 41 -6.63 13.69 9.49
N PRO A 42 -7.47 12.91 10.18
CA PRO A 42 -8.91 13.11 10.15
C PRO A 42 -9.20 14.53 10.62
N MET A 43 -9.89 15.32 9.79
CA MET A 43 -10.41 16.61 10.22
C MET A 43 -11.54 16.34 11.21
N VAL A 44 -11.19 16.21 12.48
CA VAL A 44 -12.19 16.22 13.56
C VAL A 44 -12.62 17.68 13.73
N MET A 45 -13.61 18.09 12.96
CA MET A 45 -14.40 19.29 13.28
C MET A 45 -15.27 18.95 14.50
N SER A 46 -14.64 18.89 15.64
CA SER A 46 -15.36 18.93 16.91
C SER A 46 -15.43 20.39 17.32
N GLU A 47 -16.61 20.94 17.35
CA GLU A 47 -16.89 22.29 17.92
C GLU A 47 -16.44 22.43 19.37
N TYR A 48 -16.03 21.35 20.01
CA TYR A 48 -15.66 21.26 21.43
C TYR A 48 -14.17 21.07 21.71
N TYR A 49 -13.32 20.75 20.72
CA TYR A 49 -11.89 20.61 20.93
C TYR A 49 -11.13 21.41 19.85
N ALA A 50 -10.69 22.60 20.25
CA ALA A 50 -9.65 23.32 19.51
C ALA A 50 -8.35 22.50 19.64
N PHE A 51 -8.12 21.53 18.74
CA PHE A 51 -6.80 20.95 18.61
C PHE A 51 -5.86 22.06 18.17
N ASP A 52 -4.83 22.31 18.96
CA ASP A 52 -3.76 23.22 18.56
C ASP A 52 -3.19 22.71 17.22
N ALA A 53 -3.21 23.57 16.21
CA ALA A 53 -2.66 23.25 14.88
C ALA A 53 -1.22 22.72 14.97
N GLY A 54 -0.44 23.15 15.96
CA GLY A 54 0.90 22.65 16.25
C GLY A 54 0.91 21.17 16.66
N GLN A 55 -0.05 20.70 17.44
CA GLN A 55 -0.16 19.29 17.82
C GLN A 55 -0.51 18.40 16.63
N VAL A 56 -1.44 18.83 15.78
CA VAL A 56 -1.81 18.09 14.56
C VAL A 56 -0.62 17.99 13.60
N ILE A 57 0.12 19.06 13.41
CA ILE A 57 1.34 19.08 12.58
C ILE A 57 2.41 18.16 13.18
N GLY A 58 2.59 18.14 14.49
CA GLY A 58 3.52 17.25 15.19
C GLY A 58 3.21 15.78 14.96
N LEU A 59 1.96 15.36 15.19
CA LEU A 59 1.50 13.99 14.99
C LEU A 59 1.66 13.53 13.54
N THR A 60 1.38 14.40 12.58
CA THR A 60 1.56 14.11 11.15
C THR A 60 3.03 13.92 10.79
N ARG A 61 3.92 14.74 11.36
CA ARG A 61 5.37 14.64 11.12
C ARG A 61 5.96 13.35 11.69
N GLU A 62 5.55 12.94 12.88
CA GLU A 62 5.99 11.69 13.50
C GLU A 62 5.46 10.47 12.73
N GLY A 63 4.19 10.49 12.34
CA GLY A 63 3.58 9.45 11.50
C GLY A 63 4.33 9.27 10.18
N ARG A 64 4.74 10.35 9.53
CA ARG A 64 5.57 10.31 8.31
C ARG A 64 6.94 9.69 8.54
N LYS A 65 7.63 10.08 9.61
CA LYS A 65 8.93 9.51 9.96
C LYS A 65 8.83 8.02 10.20
N LEU A 66 7.82 7.58 10.93
CA LEU A 66 7.58 6.18 11.20
C LEU A 66 7.26 5.38 9.92
N ALA A 67 6.42 5.93 9.06
CA ALA A 67 6.11 5.33 7.76
C ALA A 67 7.37 5.22 6.88
N ALA A 68 8.17 6.28 6.79
CA ALA A 68 9.42 6.28 6.04
C ALA A 68 10.40 5.23 6.57
N HIS A 69 10.53 5.09 7.89
CA HIS A 69 11.38 4.09 8.52
C HIS A 69 10.93 2.66 8.20
N LYS A 70 9.63 2.37 8.35
CA LYS A 70 9.05 1.07 8.02
C LYS A 70 9.20 0.74 6.53
N MET A 71 8.97 1.71 5.65
CA MET A 71 9.12 1.54 4.21
C MET A 71 10.57 1.30 3.81
N ALA A 72 11.53 1.99 4.43
CA ALA A 72 12.96 1.75 4.18
C ALA A 72 13.36 0.32 4.60
N ALA A 73 12.88 -0.18 5.73
CA ALA A 73 13.12 -1.55 6.18
C ALA A 73 12.51 -2.57 5.21
N LEU A 74 11.26 -2.34 4.79
CA LEU A 74 10.56 -3.16 3.80
C LEU A 74 11.32 -3.19 2.46
N GLY A 75 11.77 -2.03 2.00
CA GLY A 75 12.57 -1.91 0.78
C GLY A 75 13.88 -2.70 0.83
N ARG A 76 14.62 -2.62 1.94
CA ARG A 76 15.85 -3.41 2.13
C ARG A 76 15.57 -4.92 2.10
N TRP A 77 14.49 -5.36 2.74
CA TRP A 77 14.08 -6.76 2.75
C TRP A 77 13.74 -7.25 1.33
N PHE A 78 12.84 -6.54 0.64
CA PHE A 78 12.38 -6.96 -0.68
C PHE A 78 13.44 -6.78 -1.77
N ASN A 79 14.41 -5.88 -1.61
CA ASN A 79 15.52 -5.76 -2.55
C ASN A 79 16.43 -7.00 -2.57
N LYS A 80 16.50 -7.75 -1.46
CA LYS A 80 17.20 -9.06 -1.43
C LYS A 80 16.44 -10.14 -2.22
N LEU A 81 15.11 -10.06 -2.24
CA LEU A 81 14.24 -11.03 -2.92
C LEU A 81 13.99 -10.68 -4.38
N CYS A 82 13.87 -9.41 -4.69
CA CYS A 82 13.63 -8.85 -6.01
C CYS A 82 14.57 -7.64 -6.19
N PRO A 83 15.76 -7.82 -6.78
CA PRO A 83 16.68 -6.72 -7.03
C PRO A 83 16.01 -5.60 -7.83
N SER A 84 16.40 -4.35 -7.57
CA SER A 84 15.76 -3.15 -8.13
C SER A 84 14.39 -2.81 -7.53
N THR A 85 14.05 -3.34 -6.35
CA THR A 85 12.90 -2.88 -5.58
C THR A 85 13.06 -1.41 -5.21
N LYS A 86 12.03 -0.61 -5.49
CA LYS A 86 11.95 0.80 -5.06
C LYS A 86 10.83 0.96 -4.05
N VAL A 87 11.02 1.88 -3.11
CA VAL A 87 9.98 2.28 -2.17
C VAL A 87 9.64 3.76 -2.38
N VAL A 88 8.36 4.08 -2.29
CA VAL A 88 7.84 5.43 -2.47
C VAL A 88 6.84 5.70 -1.35
N VAL A 89 6.93 6.87 -0.75
CA VAL A 89 5.96 7.35 0.25
C VAL A 89 5.38 8.66 -0.26
N HIS A 90 4.06 8.71 -0.35
CA HIS A 90 3.31 9.91 -0.70
C HIS A 90 2.29 10.25 0.38
N GLU A 91 1.77 11.46 0.32
CA GLU A 91 0.72 11.94 1.21
C GLU A 91 -0.54 12.25 0.43
N GLY A 92 -1.69 12.05 1.05
CA GLY A 92 -2.98 12.42 0.49
C GLY A 92 -4.05 11.32 0.63
N ASP A 93 -5.13 11.50 -0.12
CA ASP A 93 -6.18 10.48 -0.20
C ASP A 93 -5.64 9.22 -0.87
N PRO A 94 -5.71 8.05 -0.21
CA PRO A 94 -5.09 6.82 -0.71
C PRO A 94 -5.54 6.43 -2.12
N VAL A 95 -6.83 6.49 -2.43
CA VAL A 95 -7.35 6.13 -3.76
C VAL A 95 -6.78 7.04 -4.83
N SER A 96 -6.87 8.34 -4.61
CA SER A 96 -6.41 9.36 -5.56
C SER A 96 -4.90 9.27 -5.79
N VAL A 97 -4.11 9.10 -4.73
CA VAL A 97 -2.65 9.01 -4.81
C VAL A 97 -2.22 7.72 -5.52
N ILE A 98 -2.83 6.57 -5.21
CA ILE A 98 -2.54 5.29 -5.88
C ILE A 98 -2.83 5.41 -7.38
N LEU A 99 -3.99 5.93 -7.76
CA LEU A 99 -4.37 6.08 -9.16
C LEU A 99 -3.46 7.06 -9.92
N ARG A 100 -3.12 8.19 -9.33
CA ARG A 100 -2.18 9.16 -9.89
C ARG A 100 -0.79 8.54 -10.07
N THR A 101 -0.29 7.82 -9.07
CA THR A 101 0.99 7.12 -9.15
C THR A 101 0.96 6.03 -10.22
N THR A 102 -0.15 5.29 -10.34
CA THR A 102 -0.34 4.28 -11.39
C THR A 102 -0.31 4.92 -12.77
N ALA A 103 -1.00 6.04 -12.97
CA ALA A 103 -1.00 6.76 -14.26
C ALA A 103 0.40 7.28 -14.63
N ALA A 104 1.15 7.84 -13.66
CA ALA A 104 2.50 8.38 -13.89
C ALA A 104 3.54 7.27 -14.14
N LEU A 105 3.50 6.21 -13.34
CA LEU A 105 4.48 5.10 -13.40
C LEU A 105 4.21 4.17 -14.58
N ARG A 106 2.95 4.04 -15.00
CA ARG A 106 2.46 3.09 -16.02
C ARG A 106 2.97 1.67 -15.73
N PRO A 107 2.60 1.08 -14.58
CA PRO A 107 3.00 -0.28 -14.26
C PRO A 107 2.30 -1.28 -15.18
N ASP A 108 2.92 -2.43 -15.39
CA ASP A 108 2.31 -3.53 -16.12
C ASP A 108 1.23 -4.23 -15.28
N TYR A 109 1.40 -4.22 -13.96
CA TYR A 109 0.44 -4.77 -13.00
C TYR A 109 0.40 -3.93 -11.72
N LEU A 110 -0.79 -3.82 -11.15
CA LEU A 110 -1.04 -3.30 -9.81
C LEU A 110 -1.41 -4.49 -8.92
N VAL A 111 -0.68 -4.70 -7.83
CA VAL A 111 -0.97 -5.78 -6.85
C VAL A 111 -1.45 -5.15 -5.56
N ILE A 112 -2.66 -5.49 -5.13
CA ILE A 112 -3.28 -4.87 -3.96
C ILE A 112 -3.93 -5.93 -3.06
N GLY A 113 -3.91 -5.70 -1.74
CA GLY A 113 -4.60 -6.56 -0.78
C GLY A 113 -6.12 -6.37 -0.82
N SER A 114 -6.88 -7.41 -0.54
CA SER A 114 -8.34 -7.33 -0.48
C SER A 114 -8.83 -6.39 0.63
N HIS A 115 -8.11 -6.29 1.74
CA HIS A 115 -8.41 -5.45 2.91
C HIS A 115 -7.14 -4.82 3.45
N GLY A 116 -7.31 -3.77 4.29
CA GLY A 116 -6.27 -3.18 5.10
C GLY A 116 -6.52 -3.40 6.60
N HIS A 117 -6.41 -2.32 7.39
CA HIS A 117 -6.58 -2.35 8.84
C HIS A 117 -7.98 -2.72 9.36
N THR A 118 -9.01 -2.70 8.52
CA THR A 118 -10.43 -2.84 8.91
C THR A 118 -11.07 -4.17 8.54
N ALA A 119 -10.28 -5.24 8.40
CA ALA A 119 -10.78 -6.56 8.02
C ALA A 119 -11.61 -7.21 9.15
N ALA A 120 -12.89 -6.85 9.25
CA ALA A 120 -13.82 -7.47 10.20
C ALA A 120 -14.58 -8.67 9.63
N TYR A 121 -14.66 -8.85 8.31
CA TYR A 121 -15.44 -9.92 7.65
C TYR A 121 -14.75 -10.43 6.38
N ASP A 122 -14.78 -11.72 6.15
CA ASP A 122 -14.05 -12.44 5.09
C ASP A 122 -14.47 -12.13 3.64
N LEU A 123 -15.54 -11.38 3.43
CA LEU A 123 -16.15 -11.15 2.11
C LEU A 123 -16.17 -9.68 1.67
N ILE A 124 -15.64 -8.75 2.46
CA ILE A 124 -15.73 -7.33 2.15
C ILE A 124 -14.39 -6.81 1.61
N ILE A 125 -14.39 -6.34 0.38
CA ILE A 125 -13.27 -5.61 -0.21
C ILE A 125 -13.19 -4.24 0.47
N GLY A 126 -12.00 -3.85 0.95
CA GLY A 126 -11.77 -2.55 1.59
C GLY A 126 -12.09 -1.37 0.66
N SER A 127 -12.51 -0.25 1.24
CA SER A 127 -12.91 0.95 0.49
C SER A 127 -11.83 1.46 -0.47
N THR A 128 -10.57 1.48 -0.04
CA THR A 128 -9.44 1.87 -0.88
C THR A 128 -9.27 0.91 -2.06
N THR A 129 -9.29 -0.40 -1.80
CA THR A 129 -9.15 -1.43 -2.84
C THR A 129 -10.29 -1.35 -3.84
N HIS A 130 -11.53 -1.21 -3.36
CA HIS A 130 -12.71 -1.03 -4.23
C HIS A 130 -12.58 0.22 -5.11
N GLY A 131 -12.18 1.36 -4.53
CA GLY A 131 -12.00 2.62 -5.26
C GLY A 131 -10.92 2.51 -6.34
N VAL A 132 -9.82 1.80 -6.05
CA VAL A 132 -8.70 1.59 -6.98
C VAL A 132 -9.10 0.65 -8.11
N ILE A 133 -9.69 -0.51 -7.82
CA ILE A 133 -10.09 -1.50 -8.85
C ILE A 133 -11.02 -0.88 -9.90
N ARG A 134 -11.95 -0.05 -9.49
CA ARG A 134 -12.91 0.58 -10.40
C ARG A 134 -12.29 1.53 -11.42
N LYS A 135 -11.11 2.07 -11.14
CA LYS A 135 -10.49 3.17 -11.93
C LYS A 135 -9.07 2.88 -12.37
N ALA A 136 -8.51 1.72 -12.01
CA ALA A 136 -7.14 1.37 -12.36
C ALA A 136 -6.95 1.31 -13.88
N PRO A 137 -5.93 1.99 -14.44
CA PRO A 137 -5.66 1.98 -15.88
C PRO A 137 -4.81 0.79 -16.34
N CYS A 138 -4.58 -0.20 -15.48
CA CYS A 138 -3.80 -1.40 -15.76
C CYS A 138 -4.42 -2.64 -15.07
N PRO A 139 -4.01 -3.85 -15.44
CA PRO A 139 -4.43 -5.08 -14.77
C PRO A 139 -4.15 -5.03 -13.26
N VAL A 140 -5.14 -5.47 -12.46
CA VAL A 140 -5.06 -5.50 -10.99
C VAL A 140 -5.07 -6.95 -10.51
N LEU A 141 -4.05 -7.33 -9.74
CA LEU A 141 -4.00 -8.58 -9.01
C LEU A 141 -4.46 -8.34 -7.57
N LEU A 142 -5.59 -8.92 -7.21
CA LEU A 142 -6.11 -8.85 -5.85
C LEU A 142 -5.54 -10.00 -5.02
N VAL A 143 -4.90 -9.67 -3.89
CA VAL A 143 -4.34 -10.65 -2.95
C VAL A 143 -5.29 -10.79 -1.76
N PRO A 144 -5.95 -11.95 -1.59
CA PRO A 144 -6.78 -12.21 -0.41
C PRO A 144 -5.92 -12.25 0.86
N ILE A 145 -6.37 -11.56 1.90
CA ILE A 145 -5.63 -11.49 3.17
C ILE A 145 -5.96 -12.65 4.09
N ASN A 146 -7.20 -13.11 4.08
CA ASN A 146 -7.73 -14.16 4.97
C ASN A 146 -7.80 -15.55 4.29
N LEU A 147 -6.78 -15.94 3.54
CA LEU A 147 -6.73 -17.34 3.09
C LEU A 147 -6.29 -18.24 4.27
N PRO A 148 -7.00 -19.36 4.52
CA PRO A 148 -6.50 -20.39 5.42
C PRO A 148 -5.11 -20.83 4.95
N ALA A 149 -4.22 -21.14 5.90
CA ALA A 149 -2.90 -21.65 5.58
C ALA A 149 -3.01 -22.80 4.56
N ARG A 150 -2.30 -22.68 3.45
CA ARG A 150 -2.22 -23.77 2.47
C ARG A 150 -1.74 -25.01 3.20
N LYS A 151 -2.60 -26.02 3.36
CA LYS A 151 -2.14 -27.34 3.78
C LYS A 151 -1.15 -27.79 2.70
N SER A 152 0.11 -27.96 3.08
CA SER A 152 1.11 -28.60 2.22
C SER A 152 0.58 -29.96 1.81
N ARG A 153 0.47 -30.20 0.52
CA ARG A 153 0.29 -31.55 -0.02
C ARG A 153 1.61 -32.29 0.04
#